data_805ba6c0cbea6419ad16a96f51aa6b22
#
_entry.id   805ba6c0cbea6419ad16a96f51aa6b22
#
_cell.length_a   1.000
_cell.length_b   1.000
_cell.length_c   1.000
_cell.angle_alpha   90.00
_cell.angle_beta   90.00
_cell.angle_gamma   90.00
#
_symmetry.space_group_name_H-M   'P 1'
#
loop_
_entity.id
_entity.type
_entity.pdbx_description
1 polymer ?
#
loop_
_entity_poly.entity_id
_entity_poly.type
_entity_poly.pdbx_seq_one_letter_code
_entity_poly.pdbx_strand_id
1 'polypeptide(L)'
;GVEEFLDEVAIFDLEAKTEDRTDFYIAFWHPEAPLSGFSVRSRLGAMNPLLDGGRAANLKLEQSGVKFATPTVNKINALPEAPNEVAERMLLIERLGGVLKYSDVADRVFRSNLLMIDLHFPRVLTEMVRIMHLDDITRISELTEVIKQMNPLKIKDELVNKHGFYEF
;
A
#
# COMPACT_ATOMS: atom_id res chain seq x y z
N GLY A 1 -20.14 33.04 -8.66
CA GLY A 1 -20.26 31.64 -8.17
C GLY A 1 -19.04 31.22 -7.41
N VAL A 2 -18.92 29.93 -7.02
CA VAL A 2 -17.72 29.42 -6.30
C VAL A 2 -16.47 29.57 -7.15
N GLU A 3 -16.56 29.32 -8.43
CA GLU A 3 -15.44 29.47 -9.38
C GLU A 3 -14.96 30.91 -9.46
N GLU A 4 -15.86 31.87 -9.59
CA GLU A 4 -15.51 33.30 -9.60
C GLU A 4 -14.83 33.74 -8.30
N PHE A 5 -15.27 33.22 -7.16
CA PHE A 5 -14.61 33.45 -5.88
C PHE A 5 -13.20 32.85 -5.82
N LEU A 6 -13.02 31.65 -6.34
CA LEU A 6 -11.70 31.00 -6.36
C LEU A 6 -10.72 31.73 -7.28
N ASP A 7 -11.19 32.25 -8.42
CA ASP A 7 -10.40 33.09 -9.31
C ASP A 7 -10.04 34.43 -8.63
N GLU A 8 -10.96 35.03 -7.90
CA GLU A 8 -10.74 36.29 -7.18
C GLU A 8 -9.68 36.16 -6.08
N VAL A 9 -9.62 34.97 -5.43
CA VAL A 9 -8.61 34.67 -4.40
C VAL A 9 -7.36 33.97 -4.97
N ALA A 10 -7.23 33.93 -6.29
CA ALA A 10 -6.10 33.33 -7.01
C ALA A 10 -5.87 31.83 -6.73
N ILE A 11 -6.93 31.07 -6.52
CA ILE A 11 -6.89 29.61 -6.42
C ILE A 11 -7.25 29.05 -7.78
N PHE A 12 -6.22 28.71 -8.57
CA PHE A 12 -6.36 28.22 -9.94
C PHE A 12 -6.38 26.69 -10.06
N ASP A 13 -6.13 25.96 -8.97
CA ASP A 13 -6.02 24.52 -8.98
C ASP A 13 -6.81 23.92 -7.82
N LEU A 14 -7.90 23.20 -8.14
CA LEU A 14 -8.74 22.53 -7.15
C LEU A 14 -8.18 21.18 -6.70
N GLU A 15 -7.15 20.68 -7.39
CA GLU A 15 -6.45 19.48 -7.00
C GLU A 15 -5.21 19.84 -6.18
N ALA A 16 -5.25 19.53 -4.88
CA ALA A 16 -4.08 19.66 -4.02
C ALA A 16 -2.92 18.81 -4.58
N LYS A 17 -1.76 19.44 -4.79
CA LYS A 17 -0.53 18.71 -5.11
C LYS A 17 -0.24 17.69 -4.02
N THR A 18 0.50 16.64 -4.35
CA THR A 18 0.89 15.61 -3.37
C THR A 18 1.59 16.20 -2.14
N GLU A 19 2.31 17.30 -2.34
CA GLU A 19 3.02 18.08 -1.32
C GLU A 19 2.05 18.82 -0.37
N ASP A 20 0.86 19.19 -0.86
CA ASP A 20 -0.14 19.97 -0.13
C ASP A 20 -1.22 19.12 0.57
N ARG A 21 -1.05 17.80 0.57
CA ARG A 21 -2.01 16.86 1.19
C ARG A 21 -1.89 16.76 2.70
N THR A 22 -1.07 17.59 3.31
CA THR A 22 -0.89 17.66 4.75
C THR A 22 -1.94 18.59 5.35
N ASP A 23 -2.80 18.05 6.22
CA ASP A 23 -3.88 18.82 6.84
C ASP A 23 -3.37 19.71 7.98
N PHE A 24 -2.32 19.29 8.69
CA PHE A 24 -1.68 20.10 9.72
C PHE A 24 -0.23 19.65 9.97
N TYR A 25 0.56 20.55 10.56
CA TYR A 25 1.94 20.31 10.94
C TYR A 25 2.11 20.37 12.46
N ILE A 26 2.91 19.48 13.00
CA ILE A 26 3.32 19.49 14.41
C ILE A 26 4.79 19.91 14.50
N ALA A 27 5.05 20.96 15.27
CA ALA A 27 6.38 21.30 15.71
C ALA A 27 6.65 20.56 17.04
N PHE A 28 7.62 19.68 17.05
CA PHE A 28 8.07 19.06 18.28
C PHE A 28 8.92 20.03 19.10
N TRP A 29 8.97 19.82 20.41
CA TRP A 29 9.69 20.71 21.34
C TRP A 29 11.17 20.93 21.02
N HIS A 30 11.78 20.07 20.21
CA HIS A 30 13.18 20.20 19.84
C HIS A 30 13.35 21.27 18.74
N PRO A 31 14.17 22.34 18.94
CA PRO A 31 14.27 23.47 18.00
C PRO A 31 14.74 23.09 16.60
N GLU A 32 15.49 22.00 16.46
CA GLU A 32 16.04 21.50 15.20
C GLU A 32 15.20 20.39 14.56
N ALA A 33 14.11 19.98 15.22
CA ALA A 33 13.24 18.97 14.65
C ALA A 33 12.45 19.57 13.48
N PRO A 34 12.42 18.90 12.33
CA PRO A 34 11.61 19.35 11.20
C PRO A 34 10.12 19.28 11.56
N LEU A 35 9.34 20.18 10.98
CA LEU A 35 7.89 20.10 11.04
C LEU A 35 7.42 18.77 10.46
N SER A 36 6.64 18.03 11.24
CA SER A 36 6.05 16.77 10.78
C SER A 36 4.62 17.01 10.32
N GLY A 37 4.34 16.68 9.05
CA GLY A 37 3.03 16.81 8.45
C GLY A 37 2.16 15.59 8.74
N PHE A 38 0.88 15.84 9.04
CA PHE A 38 -0.11 14.80 9.31
C PHE A 38 -1.36 15.02 8.46
N SER A 39 -1.95 13.94 7.98
CA SER A 39 -3.24 13.96 7.29
C SER A 39 -4.33 13.37 8.18
N VAL A 40 -5.45 14.07 8.27
CA VAL A 40 -6.63 13.61 9.02
C VAL A 40 -7.43 12.64 8.17
N ARG A 41 -7.77 11.49 8.74
CA ARG A 41 -8.66 10.51 8.09
C ARG A 41 -9.92 10.34 8.92
N SER A 42 -11.06 10.65 8.30
CA SER A 42 -12.35 10.51 8.93
C SER A 42 -12.88 9.08 8.83
N ARG A 43 -13.49 8.59 9.93
CA ARG A 43 -14.24 7.34 9.92
C ARG A 43 -15.70 7.51 9.48
N LEU A 44 -16.13 8.75 9.22
CA LEU A 44 -17.51 9.06 8.86
C LEU A 44 -17.79 8.93 7.35
N GLY A 45 -16.75 8.72 6.55
CA GLY A 45 -16.86 8.59 5.10
C GLY A 45 -16.53 7.19 4.59
N ALA A 46 -16.15 7.11 3.32
CA ALA A 46 -15.64 5.90 2.71
C ALA A 46 -14.42 5.36 3.48
N MET A 47 -14.20 4.03 3.38
CA MET A 47 -13.09 3.39 4.05
C MET A 47 -11.75 3.96 3.57
N ASN A 48 -10.89 4.30 4.53
CA ASN A 48 -9.57 4.81 4.21
C ASN A 48 -8.71 3.72 3.55
N PRO A 49 -8.00 4.02 2.47
CA PRO A 49 -7.10 3.06 1.86
C PRO A 49 -5.96 2.70 2.81
N LEU A 50 -5.47 1.47 2.72
CA LEU A 50 -4.31 1.00 3.49
C LEU A 50 -3.06 1.82 3.13
N LEU A 51 -2.93 2.18 1.85
CA LEU A 51 -1.87 3.04 1.33
C LEU A 51 -2.49 4.19 0.54
N ASP A 52 -2.09 5.41 0.84
CA ASP A 52 -2.54 6.63 0.16
C ASP A 52 -1.34 7.50 -0.21
N GLY A 53 -0.50 6.98 -1.08
CA GLY A 53 0.70 7.66 -1.56
C GLY A 53 0.77 7.74 -3.09
N GLY A 54 -0.30 7.39 -3.79
CA GLY A 54 -0.30 7.30 -5.24
C GLY A 54 0.85 6.40 -5.73
N ARG A 55 1.53 6.81 -6.79
CA ARG A 55 2.62 6.01 -7.38
C ARG A 55 3.83 5.83 -6.45
N ALA A 56 4.03 6.73 -5.48
CA ALA A 56 5.12 6.62 -4.52
C ALA A 56 4.91 5.45 -3.54
N ALA A 57 3.66 5.05 -3.27
CA ALA A 57 3.35 3.92 -2.40
C ALA A 57 3.27 2.56 -3.13
N ASN A 58 3.76 2.47 -4.36
CA ASN A 58 3.71 1.22 -5.12
C ASN A 58 4.68 0.17 -4.57
N LEU A 59 4.14 -1.01 -4.30
CA LEU A 59 4.88 -2.20 -3.95
C LEU A 59 5.14 -3.02 -5.22
N LYS A 60 6.31 -3.62 -5.32
CA LYS A 60 6.71 -4.44 -6.46
C LYS A 60 6.58 -5.91 -6.11
N LEU A 61 5.82 -6.63 -6.91
CA LEU A 61 5.71 -8.08 -6.87
C LEU A 61 6.48 -8.68 -8.03
N GLU A 62 7.18 -9.77 -7.76
CA GLU A 62 7.85 -10.60 -8.74
C GLU A 62 7.07 -11.90 -8.93
N GLN A 63 6.82 -12.24 -10.18
CA GLN A 63 6.23 -13.52 -10.53
C GLN A 63 7.30 -14.62 -10.56
N SER A 64 7.05 -15.69 -9.85
CA SER A 64 7.90 -16.87 -9.77
C SER A 64 7.07 -18.16 -9.98
N GLY A 65 7.70 -19.31 -9.90
CA GLY A 65 7.06 -20.60 -10.11
C GLY A 65 7.09 -21.00 -11.58
N VAL A 66 6.05 -20.74 -12.34
CA VAL A 66 5.96 -21.10 -13.76
C VAL A 66 6.50 -19.96 -14.64
N LYS A 67 7.29 -20.31 -15.65
CA LYS A 67 7.71 -19.36 -16.68
C LYS A 67 6.60 -19.21 -17.71
N PHE A 68 5.99 -18.04 -17.79
CA PHE A 68 4.97 -17.76 -18.78
C PHE A 68 5.58 -17.54 -20.17
N ALA A 69 4.90 -18.10 -21.19
CA ALA A 69 5.20 -17.79 -22.58
C ALA A 69 4.75 -16.36 -22.92
N THR A 70 5.39 -15.72 -23.89
CA THR A 70 5.08 -14.35 -24.33
C THR A 70 3.60 -14.12 -24.62
N PRO A 71 2.84 -15.01 -25.29
CA PRO A 71 1.41 -14.81 -25.50
C PRO A 71 0.61 -14.72 -24.19
N THR A 72 0.99 -15.50 -23.16
CA THR A 72 0.36 -15.46 -21.83
C THR A 72 0.64 -14.13 -21.14
N VAL A 73 1.89 -13.66 -21.17
CA VAL A 73 2.25 -12.35 -20.63
C VAL A 73 1.48 -11.22 -21.31
N ASN A 74 1.39 -11.27 -22.64
CA ASN A 74 0.63 -10.29 -23.41
C ASN A 74 -0.86 -10.29 -23.04
N LYS A 75 -1.46 -11.47 -22.81
CA LYS A 75 -2.85 -11.59 -22.36
C LYS A 75 -3.07 -10.96 -20.98
N ILE A 76 -2.14 -11.19 -20.04
CA ILE A 76 -2.20 -10.60 -18.69
C ILE A 76 -2.09 -9.07 -18.78
N ASN A 77 -1.17 -8.57 -19.61
CA ASN A 77 -0.94 -7.13 -19.77
C ASN A 77 -2.05 -6.41 -20.57
N ALA A 78 -2.82 -7.16 -21.36
CA ALA A 78 -3.94 -6.62 -22.15
C ALA A 78 -5.27 -6.58 -21.39
N LEU A 79 -5.28 -6.91 -20.09
CA LEU A 79 -6.48 -6.71 -19.28
C LEU A 79 -6.85 -5.22 -19.26
N PRO A 80 -8.14 -4.90 -19.44
CA PRO A 80 -8.59 -3.52 -19.50
C PRO A 80 -8.35 -2.79 -18.18
N GLU A 81 -8.09 -1.49 -18.26
CA GLU A 81 -8.04 -0.62 -17.09
C GLU A 81 -9.44 -0.57 -16.44
N ALA A 82 -9.52 -1.06 -15.22
CA ALA A 82 -10.74 -1.12 -14.42
C ALA A 82 -10.38 -0.95 -12.93
N PRO A 83 -11.31 -0.56 -12.07
CA PRO A 83 -11.03 -0.38 -10.65
C PRO A 83 -10.44 -1.61 -9.95
N ASN A 84 -10.77 -2.82 -10.44
CA ASN A 84 -10.28 -4.11 -9.94
C ASN A 84 -9.15 -4.72 -10.79
N GLU A 85 -8.58 -3.98 -11.73
CA GLU A 85 -7.56 -4.48 -12.67
C GLU A 85 -6.39 -5.18 -11.97
N VAL A 86 -5.90 -4.61 -10.86
CA VAL A 86 -4.78 -5.18 -10.10
C VAL A 86 -5.16 -6.55 -9.53
N ALA A 87 -6.34 -6.66 -8.93
CA ALA A 87 -6.85 -7.91 -8.40
C ALA A 87 -7.04 -8.97 -9.50
N GLU A 88 -7.62 -8.58 -10.63
CA GLU A 88 -7.84 -9.50 -11.77
C GLU A 88 -6.52 -10.00 -12.36
N ARG A 89 -5.50 -9.14 -12.48
CA ARG A 89 -4.16 -9.55 -12.93
C ARG A 89 -3.50 -10.52 -11.95
N MET A 90 -3.56 -10.23 -10.65
CA MET A 90 -3.04 -11.12 -9.62
C MET A 90 -3.71 -12.49 -9.66
N LEU A 91 -5.06 -12.51 -9.68
CA LEU A 91 -5.84 -13.75 -9.77
C LEU A 91 -5.53 -14.56 -11.03
N LEU A 92 -5.37 -13.90 -12.18
CA LEU A 92 -5.03 -14.59 -13.43
C LEU A 92 -3.64 -15.21 -13.35
N ILE A 93 -2.65 -14.49 -12.80
CA ILE A 93 -1.29 -15.01 -12.60
C ILE A 93 -1.32 -16.26 -11.72
N GLU A 94 -2.02 -16.21 -10.58
CA GLU A 94 -2.11 -17.34 -9.66
C GLU A 94 -2.86 -18.54 -10.25
N ARG A 95 -3.96 -18.30 -10.98
CA ARG A 95 -4.70 -19.36 -11.71
C ARG A 95 -3.86 -20.06 -12.76
N LEU A 96 -2.90 -19.36 -13.35
CA LEU A 96 -1.97 -19.92 -14.32
C LEU A 96 -0.75 -20.61 -13.67
N GLY A 97 -0.73 -20.74 -12.35
CA GLY A 97 0.32 -21.39 -11.57
C GLY A 97 1.52 -20.49 -11.24
N GLY A 98 1.40 -19.18 -11.50
CA GLY A 98 2.39 -18.22 -11.03
C GLY A 98 2.28 -17.98 -9.53
N VAL A 99 3.39 -17.62 -8.92
CA VAL A 99 3.45 -17.24 -7.50
C VAL A 99 3.98 -15.82 -7.42
N LEU A 100 3.19 -14.93 -6.83
CA LEU A 100 3.56 -13.54 -6.59
C LEU A 100 4.30 -13.42 -5.26
N LYS A 101 5.47 -12.81 -5.28
CA LYS A 101 6.29 -12.57 -4.10
C LYS A 101 6.73 -11.12 -4.03
N TYR A 102 6.91 -10.62 -2.83
CA TYR A 102 7.55 -9.32 -2.62
C TYR A 102 8.92 -9.29 -3.31
N SER A 103 9.16 -8.25 -4.08
CA SER A 103 10.44 -7.97 -4.74
C SER A 103 11.07 -6.71 -4.17
N ASP A 104 10.35 -5.57 -4.20
CA ASP A 104 10.86 -4.29 -3.73
C ASP A 104 9.71 -3.28 -3.51
N VAL A 105 10.07 -2.07 -3.14
CA VAL A 105 9.20 -0.89 -3.11
C VAL A 105 9.63 0.06 -4.22
N ALA A 106 8.68 0.69 -4.91
CA ALA A 106 8.98 1.51 -6.08
C ALA A 106 9.77 2.78 -5.71
N ASP A 107 9.37 3.45 -4.65
CA ASP A 107 9.98 4.69 -4.19
C ASP A 107 11.00 4.45 -3.08
N ARG A 108 12.17 5.12 -3.17
CA ARG A 108 13.27 4.95 -2.21
C ARG A 108 12.96 5.52 -0.84
N VAL A 109 12.27 6.64 -0.78
CA VAL A 109 11.93 7.30 0.50
C VAL A 109 10.88 6.46 1.23
N PHE A 110 9.85 6.04 0.51
CA PHE A 110 8.82 5.16 1.06
C PHE A 110 9.43 3.84 1.55
N ARG A 111 10.32 3.22 0.77
CA ARG A 111 11.05 2.02 1.19
C ARG A 111 11.83 2.26 2.49
N SER A 112 12.56 3.35 2.58
CA SER A 112 13.32 3.69 3.79
C SER A 112 12.40 3.90 4.99
N ASN A 113 11.27 4.57 4.83
CA ASN A 113 10.30 4.78 5.90
C ASN A 113 9.71 3.45 6.42
N LEU A 114 9.38 2.52 5.51
CA LEU A 114 8.90 1.19 5.91
C LEU A 114 9.97 0.39 6.68
N LEU A 115 11.23 0.45 6.22
CA LEU A 115 12.35 -0.22 6.88
C LEU A 115 12.67 0.38 8.26
N MET A 116 12.32 1.63 8.51
CA MET A 116 12.45 2.26 9.83
C MET A 116 11.42 1.72 10.83
N ILE A 117 10.29 1.20 10.37
CA ILE A 117 9.29 0.53 11.22
C ILE A 117 9.83 -0.85 11.62
N ASP A 118 10.13 -1.68 10.64
CA ASP A 118 10.75 -2.99 10.80
C ASP A 118 11.41 -3.44 9.49
N LEU A 119 12.51 -4.19 9.59
CA LEU A 119 13.25 -4.70 8.43
C LEU A 119 12.39 -5.57 7.49
N HIS A 120 11.41 -6.27 8.03
CA HIS A 120 10.51 -7.15 7.28
C HIS A 120 9.18 -6.49 6.92
N PHE A 121 8.91 -5.29 7.44
CA PHE A 121 7.63 -4.61 7.25
C PHE A 121 7.25 -4.41 5.78
N PRO A 122 8.16 -4.03 4.84
CA PRO A 122 7.81 -3.94 3.43
C PRO A 122 7.25 -5.25 2.85
N ARG A 123 7.81 -6.38 3.26
CA ARG A 123 7.36 -7.70 2.82
C ARG A 123 5.99 -8.06 3.41
N VAL A 124 5.80 -7.83 4.70
CA VAL A 124 4.53 -8.08 5.39
C VAL A 124 3.43 -7.21 4.79
N LEU A 125 3.69 -5.92 4.62
CA LEU A 125 2.75 -4.99 4.00
C LEU A 125 2.37 -5.41 2.58
N THR A 126 3.32 -5.92 1.80
CA THR A 126 3.04 -6.41 0.44
C THR A 126 2.10 -7.62 0.47
N GLU A 127 2.28 -8.54 1.40
CA GLU A 127 1.36 -9.67 1.56
C GLU A 127 -0.03 -9.20 2.03
N MET A 128 -0.11 -8.22 2.93
CA MET A 128 -1.39 -7.62 3.33
C MET A 128 -2.12 -7.01 2.13
N VAL A 129 -1.41 -6.23 1.30
CA VAL A 129 -1.99 -5.62 0.08
C VAL A 129 -2.43 -6.70 -0.91
N ARG A 130 -1.64 -7.76 -1.08
CA ARG A 130 -1.99 -8.89 -1.94
C ARG A 130 -3.28 -9.57 -1.49
N ILE A 131 -3.41 -9.88 -0.22
CA ILE A 131 -4.60 -10.50 0.37
C ILE A 131 -5.81 -9.55 0.26
N MET A 132 -5.62 -8.27 0.54
CA MET A 132 -6.68 -7.27 0.37
C MET A 132 -7.28 -7.30 -1.04
N HIS A 133 -6.45 -7.45 -2.07
CA HIS A 133 -6.90 -7.52 -3.46
C HIS A 133 -7.48 -8.89 -3.86
N LEU A 134 -6.97 -9.98 -3.31
CA LEU A 134 -7.37 -11.33 -3.71
C LEU A 134 -8.60 -11.83 -2.96
N ASP A 135 -8.71 -11.51 -1.68
CA ASP A 135 -9.73 -12.02 -0.76
C ASP A 135 -10.75 -10.96 -0.36
N ASP A 136 -10.64 -9.74 -0.91
CA ASP A 136 -11.51 -8.58 -0.63
C ASP A 136 -11.59 -8.24 0.88
N ILE A 137 -10.50 -8.50 1.60
CA ILE A 137 -10.40 -8.18 3.03
C ILE A 137 -9.89 -6.75 3.17
N THR A 138 -10.72 -5.87 3.72
CA THR A 138 -10.44 -4.43 3.79
C THR A 138 -10.17 -3.93 5.20
N ARG A 139 -10.43 -4.74 6.22
CA ARG A 139 -10.15 -4.38 7.62
C ARG A 139 -8.74 -4.78 8.02
N ILE A 140 -7.98 -3.82 8.54
CA ILE A 140 -6.59 -4.07 8.98
C ILE A 140 -6.53 -5.18 10.04
N SER A 141 -7.46 -5.22 10.98
CA SER A 141 -7.51 -6.28 12.00
C SER A 141 -7.67 -7.68 11.40
N GLU A 142 -8.52 -7.82 10.38
CA GLU A 142 -8.70 -9.09 9.67
C GLU A 142 -7.46 -9.46 8.87
N LEU A 143 -6.87 -8.49 8.16
CA LEU A 143 -5.61 -8.68 7.44
C LEU A 143 -4.48 -9.12 8.37
N THR A 144 -4.37 -8.53 9.56
CA THR A 144 -3.36 -8.91 10.55
C THR A 144 -3.54 -10.36 11.00
N GLU A 145 -4.76 -10.80 11.28
CA GLU A 145 -5.02 -12.19 11.65
C GLU A 145 -4.68 -13.17 10.52
N VAL A 146 -5.04 -12.85 9.28
CA VAL A 146 -4.70 -13.69 8.12
C VAL A 146 -3.17 -13.76 7.93
N ILE A 147 -2.46 -12.63 8.03
CA ILE A 147 -1.00 -12.60 7.94
C ILE A 147 -0.35 -13.42 9.05
N LYS A 148 -0.87 -13.33 10.27
CA LYS A 148 -0.39 -14.11 11.42
C LYS A 148 -0.53 -15.62 11.16
N GLN A 149 -1.66 -16.05 10.61
CA GLN A 149 -1.88 -17.45 10.24
C GLN A 149 -1.01 -17.91 9.07
N MET A 150 -0.85 -17.07 8.05
CA MET A 150 -0.02 -17.38 6.87
C MET A 150 1.47 -17.42 7.20
N ASN A 151 1.90 -16.64 8.19
CA ASN A 151 3.28 -16.54 8.64
C ASN A 151 4.29 -16.38 7.48
N PRO A 152 4.19 -15.33 6.65
CA PRO A 152 4.97 -15.19 5.42
C PRO A 152 6.48 -15.14 5.66
N LEU A 153 6.90 -14.78 6.86
CA LEU A 153 8.31 -14.76 7.26
C LEU A 153 8.80 -16.11 7.80
N LYS A 154 7.91 -17.07 7.98
CA LYS A 154 8.21 -18.40 8.54
C LYS A 154 8.89 -18.34 9.90
N ILE A 155 8.43 -17.46 10.75
CA ILE A 155 8.87 -17.31 12.13
C ILE A 155 8.29 -18.48 12.94
N LYS A 156 9.00 -18.94 13.96
CA LYS A 156 8.48 -20.01 14.84
C LYS A 156 7.20 -19.51 15.54
N ASP A 157 6.15 -20.31 15.53
CA ASP A 157 4.83 -19.95 16.06
C ASP A 157 4.87 -19.49 17.52
N GLU A 158 5.73 -20.11 18.32
CA GLU A 158 5.98 -19.65 19.70
C GLU A 158 6.43 -18.20 19.80
N LEU A 159 7.27 -17.75 18.86
CA LEU A 159 7.76 -16.38 18.81
C LEU A 159 6.70 -15.41 18.26
N VAL A 160 5.93 -15.84 17.28
CA VAL A 160 4.82 -15.05 16.72
C VAL A 160 3.84 -14.66 17.84
N ASN A 161 3.41 -15.65 18.63
CA ASN A 161 2.44 -15.41 19.70
C ASN A 161 3.03 -14.70 20.92
N LYS A 162 4.26 -15.04 21.31
CA LYS A 162 4.91 -14.49 22.51
C LYS A 162 5.27 -13.01 22.35
N HIS A 163 5.64 -12.59 21.14
CA HIS A 163 6.16 -11.25 20.90
C HIS A 163 5.22 -10.36 20.07
N GLY A 164 4.01 -10.84 19.80
CA GLY A 164 3.05 -10.08 18.97
C GLY A 164 3.62 -9.75 17.58
N PHE A 165 4.40 -10.68 17.01
CA PHE A 165 5.00 -10.47 15.70
C PHE A 165 3.89 -10.31 14.67
N TYR A 166 3.86 -9.44 13.78
CA TYR A 166 2.78 -9.02 12.88
C TYR A 166 1.72 -8.10 13.51
N GLU A 167 1.85 -7.73 14.77
CA GLU A 167 0.97 -6.75 15.43
C GLU A 167 1.65 -5.37 15.41
N PHE A 168 1.78 -4.79 14.19
CA PHE A 168 2.41 -3.49 13.97
C PHE A 168 1.48 -2.32 14.28
#